data_26b960eb30a23b8bd492cd3a1c80c111
#
_entry.id   26b960eb30a23b8bd492cd3a1c80c111
#
_cell.length_a   1.000
_cell.length_b   1.000
_cell.length_c   1.000
_cell.angle_alpha   90.00
_cell.angle_beta   90.00
_cell.angle_gamma   90.00
#
_symmetry.space_group_name_H-M   'P 1'
#
loop_
_entity.id
_entity.type
_entity.pdbx_description
1 polymer ?
#
loop_
_entity_poly.entity_id
_entity_poly.type
_entity_poly.pdbx_seq_one_letter_code
_entity_poly.pdbx_strand_id
1 'polypeptide(L)'
;MKNTPTAKLLISIFNIRKRVLITDNEFFLNENDIHIYSVYLPDFAALKSDLAEYLNVKELPVSPNRCMEMDHKFIIYRSILKIILAAYSKLDAKKIDFDYHLYKKPYLASKPWLHFNISHSQDYVVIALSRRNLGIDIEYMEQDFPFSNLIPEVFEEREITAIQNSNDKKRLFYSYWTRKEAFVKGLGTGINDNFKHIPCVDGEHSIDVALSENKENWHVCNFNLSDHYMGAIACEFSSPFSKNAVIYTVPNDMNALRKMINN
;
A
#
# COMPACT_ATOMS: atom_id res chain seq x y z
N MET A 1 -35.00 -12.06 12.31
CA MET A 1 -33.85 -11.63 11.49
C MET A 1 -32.61 -11.86 12.33
N LYS A 2 -31.69 -12.72 11.92
CA LYS A 2 -30.39 -12.89 12.61
C LYS A 2 -29.59 -11.63 12.31
N ASN A 3 -29.25 -10.83 13.33
CA ASN A 3 -28.28 -9.74 13.17
C ASN A 3 -26.95 -10.37 12.74
N THR A 4 -26.61 -10.29 11.47
CA THR A 4 -25.26 -10.58 11.00
C THR A 4 -24.30 -9.59 11.71
N PRO A 5 -23.26 -10.07 12.35
CA PRO A 5 -22.29 -9.17 12.96
C PRO A 5 -21.70 -8.27 11.88
N THR A 6 -21.63 -6.97 12.13
CA THR A 6 -21.05 -5.98 11.21
C THR A 6 -19.80 -5.35 11.81
N ALA A 7 -18.79 -5.12 11.00
CA ALA A 7 -17.67 -4.27 11.33
C ALA A 7 -17.91 -2.86 10.78
N LYS A 8 -17.19 -1.87 11.30
CA LYS A 8 -17.26 -0.49 10.82
C LYS A 8 -16.13 -0.18 9.87
N LEU A 9 -16.45 0.47 8.77
CA LEU A 9 -15.50 1.05 7.82
C LEU A 9 -15.68 2.56 7.83
N LEU A 10 -14.68 3.28 8.34
CA LEU A 10 -14.63 4.73 8.28
C LEU A 10 -13.80 5.16 7.06
N ILE A 11 -14.37 6.00 6.22
CA ILE A 11 -13.71 6.54 5.04
C ILE A 11 -13.61 8.05 5.17
N SER A 12 -12.41 8.60 5.00
CA SER A 12 -12.19 10.04 5.12
C SER A 12 -11.08 10.54 4.20
N ILE A 13 -11.11 11.83 3.88
CA ILE A 13 -9.98 12.52 3.25
C ILE A 13 -9.04 12.98 4.36
N PHE A 14 -7.76 12.69 4.20
CA PHE A 14 -6.79 13.00 5.21
C PHE A 14 -5.46 13.50 4.64
N ASN A 15 -4.89 14.54 5.26
CA ASN A 15 -3.58 15.06 4.92
C ASN A 15 -2.49 14.33 5.72
N ILE A 16 -1.88 13.34 5.10
CA ILE A 16 -0.73 12.63 5.68
C ILE A 16 0.51 13.54 5.60
N ARG A 17 1.26 13.62 6.69
CA ARG A 17 2.50 14.43 6.74
C ARG A 17 3.56 13.82 5.86
N LYS A 18 4.18 14.62 4.98
CA LYS A 18 5.35 14.21 4.20
C LYS A 18 6.63 14.61 4.93
N ARG A 19 7.61 13.72 4.99
CA ARG A 19 8.92 13.96 5.58
C ARG A 19 10.03 13.35 4.71
N VAL A 20 11.20 13.96 4.74
CA VAL A 20 12.43 13.32 4.25
C VAL A 20 12.87 12.30 5.30
N LEU A 21 13.23 11.10 4.86
CA LEU A 21 13.73 10.07 5.76
C LEU A 21 15.10 10.49 6.30
N ILE A 22 15.19 10.57 7.62
CA ILE A 22 16.47 10.79 8.33
C ILE A 22 16.99 9.41 8.72
N THR A 23 18.14 9.01 8.19
CA THR A 23 18.71 7.67 8.34
C THR A 23 19.25 7.38 9.74
N ASP A 24 19.44 8.41 10.54
CA ASP A 24 19.98 8.29 11.91
C ASP A 24 18.88 8.10 12.97
N ASN A 25 17.61 8.03 12.57
CA ASN A 25 16.50 7.76 13.47
C ASN A 25 16.37 6.27 13.76
N GLU A 26 15.96 5.95 15.00
CA GLU A 26 15.50 4.61 15.32
C GLU A 26 14.24 4.27 14.54
N PHE A 27 14.29 3.14 13.83
CA PHE A 27 13.13 2.60 13.12
C PHE A 27 12.24 1.87 14.12
N PHE A 28 11.22 2.56 14.58
CA PHE A 28 10.28 2.07 15.58
C PHE A 28 8.83 2.36 15.17
N LEU A 29 7.91 1.46 15.51
CA LEU A 29 6.47 1.59 15.30
C LEU A 29 5.76 1.50 16.65
N ASN A 30 4.99 2.52 17.01
CA ASN A 30 3.97 2.41 18.06
C ASN A 30 2.74 1.66 17.52
N GLU A 31 1.82 1.29 18.43
CA GLU A 31 0.63 0.50 18.10
C GLU A 31 -0.25 1.11 17.00
N ASN A 32 -0.31 2.44 16.92
CA ASN A 32 -1.18 3.14 15.97
C ASN A 32 -0.39 3.92 14.90
N ASP A 33 0.91 3.66 14.76
CA ASP A 33 1.73 4.32 13.74
C ASP A 33 1.54 3.65 12.38
N ILE A 34 1.50 4.47 11.35
CA ILE A 34 1.57 4.06 9.96
C ILE A 34 2.71 4.80 9.29
N HIS A 35 3.75 4.06 8.92
CA HIS A 35 4.86 4.60 8.16
C HIS A 35 4.74 4.18 6.70
N ILE A 36 4.68 5.16 5.81
CA ILE A 36 4.61 4.97 4.36
C ILE A 36 5.92 5.43 3.76
N TYR A 37 6.54 4.62 2.94
CA TYR A 37 7.76 4.93 2.22
C TYR A 37 7.45 5.11 0.75
N SER A 38 7.80 6.26 0.19
CA SER A 38 7.69 6.53 -1.25
C SER A 38 9.05 6.37 -1.91
N VAL A 39 9.06 5.64 -3.02
CA VAL A 39 10.23 5.36 -3.85
C VAL A 39 9.93 5.81 -5.27
N TYR A 40 10.70 6.76 -5.80
CA TYR A 40 10.66 7.12 -7.21
C TYR A 40 11.70 6.30 -7.94
N LEU A 41 11.27 5.29 -8.65
CA LEU A 41 12.12 4.24 -9.23
C LEU A 41 13.26 4.76 -10.14
N PRO A 42 13.05 5.79 -10.99
CA PRO A 42 14.13 6.33 -11.83
C PRO A 42 15.36 6.79 -11.03
N ASP A 43 15.17 7.34 -9.82
CA ASP A 43 16.27 7.80 -8.97
C ASP A 43 17.18 6.67 -8.50
N PHE A 44 16.71 5.42 -8.54
CA PHE A 44 17.43 4.23 -8.09
C PHE A 44 18.03 3.41 -9.23
N ALA A 45 17.87 3.82 -10.47
CA ALA A 45 18.32 3.05 -11.64
C ALA A 45 19.82 2.75 -11.59
N ALA A 46 20.66 3.72 -11.18
CA ALA A 46 22.10 3.56 -11.02
C ALA A 46 22.50 2.61 -9.88
N LEU A 47 21.62 2.43 -8.87
CA LEU A 47 21.87 1.59 -7.68
C LEU A 47 21.41 0.14 -7.87
N LYS A 48 20.84 -0.22 -9.02
CA LYS A 48 20.23 -1.53 -9.25
C LYS A 48 21.16 -2.69 -8.94
N SER A 49 22.43 -2.61 -9.35
CA SER A 49 23.42 -3.67 -9.14
C SER A 49 23.72 -3.90 -7.66
N ASP A 50 23.90 -2.83 -6.90
CA ASP A 50 24.12 -2.90 -5.45
C ASP A 50 22.86 -3.39 -4.72
N LEU A 51 21.69 -2.94 -5.16
CA LEU A 51 20.40 -3.35 -4.60
C LEU A 51 20.13 -4.84 -4.84
N ALA A 52 20.53 -5.39 -5.98
CA ALA A 52 20.36 -6.81 -6.29
C ALA A 52 21.03 -7.74 -5.27
N GLU A 53 22.06 -7.28 -4.56
CA GLU A 53 22.73 -8.04 -3.51
C GLU A 53 21.83 -8.39 -2.31
N TYR A 54 20.70 -7.70 -2.13
CA TYR A 54 19.72 -7.97 -1.08
C TYR A 54 18.69 -9.03 -1.47
N LEU A 55 18.69 -9.47 -2.75
CA LEU A 55 17.77 -10.49 -3.24
C LEU A 55 18.38 -11.88 -3.16
N ASN A 56 17.55 -12.86 -2.84
CA ASN A 56 17.91 -14.27 -2.96
C ASN A 56 17.87 -14.71 -4.43
N VAL A 57 18.64 -15.73 -4.79
CA VAL A 57 18.65 -16.28 -6.16
C VAL A 57 17.22 -16.65 -6.63
N LYS A 58 16.37 -17.15 -5.71
CA LYS A 58 14.98 -17.49 -6.00
C LYS A 58 14.06 -16.30 -6.31
N GLU A 59 14.45 -15.09 -5.86
CA GLU A 59 13.70 -13.84 -6.08
C GLU A 59 14.12 -13.14 -7.38
N LEU A 60 15.29 -13.49 -7.90
CA LEU A 60 15.75 -12.90 -9.16
C LEU A 60 14.83 -13.34 -10.31
N PRO A 61 14.44 -12.40 -11.18
CA PRO A 61 13.60 -12.72 -12.33
C PRO A 61 14.31 -13.72 -13.25
N VAL A 62 13.74 -14.91 -13.42
CA VAL A 62 14.33 -16.03 -14.20
C VAL A 62 13.58 -16.25 -15.51
N SER A 63 12.54 -15.47 -15.80
CA SER A 63 11.68 -15.74 -16.95
C SER A 63 12.21 -15.08 -18.23
N PRO A 64 12.48 -15.86 -19.28
CA PRO A 64 12.91 -15.33 -20.58
C PRO A 64 11.87 -14.45 -21.28
N ASN A 65 10.62 -14.44 -20.80
CA ASN A 65 9.49 -13.72 -21.38
C ASN A 65 9.10 -12.43 -20.62
N ARG A 66 9.83 -12.04 -19.56
CA ARG A 66 9.57 -10.77 -18.89
C ARG A 66 10.28 -9.61 -19.58
N CYS A 67 9.62 -8.45 -19.61
CA CYS A 67 10.24 -7.21 -20.07
C CYS A 67 11.38 -6.84 -19.10
N MET A 68 12.58 -6.58 -19.64
CA MET A 68 13.77 -6.20 -18.84
C MET A 68 13.50 -4.99 -17.93
N GLU A 69 12.66 -4.07 -18.36
CA GLU A 69 12.28 -2.91 -17.56
C GLU A 69 11.48 -3.30 -16.31
N MET A 70 10.55 -4.23 -16.43
CA MET A 70 9.78 -4.75 -15.29
C MET A 70 10.68 -5.48 -14.29
N ASP A 71 11.68 -6.22 -14.79
CA ASP A 71 12.66 -6.88 -13.94
C ASP A 71 13.54 -5.89 -13.20
N HIS A 72 13.93 -4.77 -13.84
CA HIS A 72 14.68 -3.69 -13.20
C HIS A 72 13.87 -3.02 -12.08
N LYS A 73 12.61 -2.67 -12.34
CA LYS A 73 11.72 -2.08 -11.34
C LYS A 73 11.54 -3.05 -10.16
N PHE A 74 11.33 -4.34 -10.44
CA PHE A 74 11.18 -5.37 -9.42
C PHE A 74 12.41 -5.46 -8.50
N ILE A 75 13.62 -5.54 -9.05
CA ILE A 75 14.87 -5.60 -8.27
C ILE A 75 14.94 -4.41 -7.31
N ILE A 76 14.69 -3.19 -7.80
CA ILE A 76 14.79 -1.98 -6.99
C ILE A 76 13.80 -2.02 -5.83
N TYR A 77 12.51 -2.15 -6.12
CA TYR A 77 11.51 -2.04 -5.05
C TYR A 77 11.53 -3.22 -4.07
N ARG A 78 11.88 -4.42 -4.54
CA ARG A 78 11.98 -5.60 -3.69
C ARG A 78 13.16 -5.50 -2.72
N SER A 79 14.29 -5.02 -3.19
CA SER A 79 15.47 -4.77 -2.34
C SER A 79 15.21 -3.68 -1.32
N ILE A 80 14.60 -2.56 -1.72
CA ILE A 80 14.23 -1.48 -0.82
C ILE A 80 13.23 -1.97 0.24
N LEU A 81 12.24 -2.78 -0.14
CA LEU A 81 11.33 -3.41 0.81
C LEU A 81 12.10 -4.22 1.87
N LYS A 82 13.07 -5.05 1.45
CA LYS A 82 13.87 -5.85 2.40
C LYS A 82 14.71 -4.97 3.32
N ILE A 83 15.32 -3.90 2.79
CA ILE A 83 16.08 -2.93 3.59
C ILE A 83 15.18 -2.25 4.64
N ILE A 84 14.01 -1.76 4.24
CA ILE A 84 13.07 -1.14 5.17
C ILE A 84 12.62 -2.15 6.24
N LEU A 85 12.22 -3.35 5.85
CA LEU A 85 11.81 -4.39 6.80
C LEU A 85 12.93 -4.78 7.76
N ALA A 86 14.18 -4.85 7.29
CA ALA A 86 15.35 -5.11 8.14
C ALA A 86 15.55 -4.04 9.20
N ALA A 87 15.39 -2.76 8.82
CA ALA A 87 15.51 -1.65 9.77
C ALA A 87 14.54 -1.76 10.96
N TYR A 88 13.29 -2.17 10.71
CA TYR A 88 12.29 -2.36 11.77
C TYR A 88 12.40 -3.68 12.51
N SER A 89 12.68 -4.76 11.80
CA SER A 89 12.67 -6.12 12.35
C SER A 89 13.98 -6.51 13.04
N LYS A 90 15.05 -5.76 12.76
CA LYS A 90 16.44 -6.07 13.13
C LYS A 90 16.91 -7.43 12.60
N LEU A 91 16.35 -7.85 11.47
CA LEU A 91 16.79 -9.01 10.70
C LEU A 91 17.86 -8.58 9.69
N ASP A 92 18.71 -9.53 9.30
CA ASP A 92 19.61 -9.33 8.14
C ASP A 92 18.76 -9.20 6.85
N ALA A 93 18.88 -8.06 6.17
CA ALA A 93 18.09 -7.77 4.98
C ALA A 93 18.26 -8.83 3.87
N LYS A 94 19.47 -9.40 3.74
CA LYS A 94 19.75 -10.46 2.75
C LYS A 94 19.04 -11.80 3.09
N LYS A 95 18.72 -12.03 4.37
CA LYS A 95 18.08 -13.25 4.88
C LYS A 95 16.58 -13.12 5.06
N ILE A 96 15.98 -11.97 4.74
CA ILE A 96 14.53 -11.83 4.78
C ILE A 96 13.93 -12.69 3.66
N ASP A 97 13.12 -13.67 4.06
CA ASP A 97 12.26 -14.45 3.17
C ASP A 97 10.80 -14.10 3.46
N PHE A 98 9.98 -14.18 2.42
CA PHE A 98 8.55 -13.88 2.51
C PHE A 98 7.75 -15.14 2.41
N ASP A 99 6.82 -15.29 3.34
CA ASP A 99 5.68 -16.19 3.19
C ASP A 99 4.53 -15.46 2.52
N TYR A 100 3.54 -16.18 2.02
CA TYR A 100 2.43 -15.62 1.25
C TYR A 100 1.10 -16.15 1.75
N HIS A 101 0.15 -15.26 1.97
CA HIS A 101 -1.24 -15.62 2.18
C HIS A 101 -1.87 -16.22 0.89
N LEU A 102 -3.07 -16.76 1.00
CA LEU A 102 -3.78 -17.41 -0.10
C LEU A 102 -3.80 -16.56 -1.39
N TYR A 103 -4.03 -15.27 -1.28
CA TYR A 103 -4.07 -14.32 -2.41
C TYR A 103 -2.74 -13.58 -2.62
N LYS A 104 -1.64 -14.23 -2.28
CA LYS A 104 -0.25 -13.77 -2.54
C LYS A 104 0.16 -12.47 -1.82
N LYS A 105 -0.58 -12.02 -0.80
CA LYS A 105 -0.11 -10.94 0.07
C LYS A 105 1.11 -11.46 0.85
N PRO A 106 2.30 -10.82 0.72
CA PRO A 106 3.49 -11.25 1.43
C PRO A 106 3.42 -10.87 2.91
N TYR A 107 4.04 -11.69 3.77
CA TYR A 107 4.21 -11.40 5.19
C TYR A 107 5.53 -12.00 5.72
N LEU A 108 5.94 -11.59 6.94
CA LEU A 108 7.09 -12.13 7.64
C LEU A 108 6.63 -13.04 8.78
N ALA A 109 6.71 -14.37 8.58
CA ALA A 109 6.34 -15.32 9.62
C ALA A 109 7.20 -15.17 10.89
N SER A 110 8.49 -14.80 10.74
CA SER A 110 9.41 -14.55 11.85
C SER A 110 9.12 -13.28 12.65
N LYS A 111 8.31 -12.35 12.12
CA LYS A 111 7.94 -11.08 12.74
C LYS A 111 6.45 -10.78 12.53
N PRO A 112 5.54 -11.57 13.11
CA PRO A 112 4.10 -11.49 12.85
C PRO A 112 3.46 -10.16 13.30
N TRP A 113 4.16 -9.39 14.16
CA TRP A 113 3.72 -8.08 14.60
C TRP A 113 3.98 -6.95 13.59
N LEU A 114 4.86 -7.21 12.59
CA LEU A 114 5.23 -6.23 11.57
C LEU A 114 4.42 -6.48 10.32
N HIS A 115 3.30 -5.81 10.21
CA HIS A 115 2.47 -5.83 9.01
C HIS A 115 3.00 -4.85 7.99
N PHE A 116 2.98 -5.25 6.73
CA PHE A 116 3.36 -4.38 5.62
C PHE A 116 2.54 -4.67 4.38
N ASN A 117 2.47 -3.69 3.50
CA ASN A 117 1.88 -3.84 2.18
C ASN A 117 2.61 -2.94 1.18
N ILE A 118 2.57 -3.30 -0.10
CA ILE A 118 3.26 -2.59 -1.17
C ILE A 118 2.30 -2.38 -2.35
N SER A 119 2.39 -1.23 -2.98
CA SER A 119 1.76 -0.95 -4.27
C SER A 119 2.70 -0.15 -5.16
N HIS A 120 2.51 -0.27 -6.46
CA HIS A 120 3.27 0.48 -7.44
C HIS A 120 2.40 0.84 -8.65
N SER A 121 2.64 2.00 -9.20
CA SER A 121 2.03 2.44 -10.45
C SER A 121 3.06 3.30 -11.19
N GLN A 122 3.30 2.98 -12.47
CA GLN A 122 4.31 3.63 -13.31
C GLN A 122 5.69 3.68 -12.63
N ASP A 123 6.15 4.86 -12.20
CA ASP A 123 7.48 5.10 -11.64
C ASP A 123 7.52 5.19 -10.11
N TYR A 124 6.37 5.13 -9.46
CA TYR A 124 6.33 5.15 -8.00
C TYR A 124 5.97 3.80 -7.40
N VAL A 125 6.64 3.53 -6.30
CA VAL A 125 6.30 2.46 -5.34
C VAL A 125 6.02 3.10 -4.00
N VAL A 126 5.02 2.58 -3.31
CA VAL A 126 4.75 2.90 -1.90
C VAL A 126 4.77 1.62 -1.07
N ILE A 127 5.41 1.70 0.08
CA ILE A 127 5.53 0.61 1.05
C ILE A 127 4.99 1.13 2.36
N ALA A 128 3.97 0.48 2.91
CA ALA A 128 3.39 0.86 4.20
C ALA A 128 3.69 -0.20 5.26
N LEU A 129 3.97 0.26 6.48
CA LEU A 129 4.22 -0.57 7.65
C LEU A 129 3.36 -0.11 8.82
N SER A 130 2.88 -1.07 9.61
CA SER A 130 2.15 -0.87 10.87
C SER A 130 2.28 -2.09 11.78
N ARG A 131 1.90 -1.94 13.04
CA ARG A 131 1.70 -3.07 13.96
C ARG A 131 0.33 -3.73 13.82
N ARG A 132 -0.53 -3.18 12.97
CA ARG A 132 -1.88 -3.66 12.65
C ARG A 132 -1.99 -3.99 11.18
N ASN A 133 -2.96 -4.82 10.85
CA ASN A 133 -3.22 -5.19 9.47
C ASN A 133 -3.50 -3.96 8.61
N LEU A 134 -2.92 -3.91 7.42
CA LEU A 134 -3.04 -2.76 6.52
C LEU A 134 -2.97 -3.17 5.06
N GLY A 135 -3.48 -2.29 4.20
CA GLY A 135 -3.28 -2.33 2.76
C GLY A 135 -3.06 -0.93 2.21
N ILE A 136 -2.24 -0.82 1.20
CA ILE A 136 -1.94 0.44 0.52
C ILE A 136 -2.12 0.28 -0.98
N ASP A 137 -2.64 1.32 -1.60
CA ASP A 137 -2.71 1.39 -3.06
C ASP A 137 -2.26 2.74 -3.56
N ILE A 138 -1.71 2.77 -4.79
CA ILE A 138 -1.32 3.98 -5.51
C ILE A 138 -1.58 3.79 -6.99
N GLU A 139 -2.13 4.83 -7.64
CA GLU A 139 -2.37 4.84 -9.07
C GLU A 139 -1.91 6.15 -9.71
N TYR A 140 -1.29 6.02 -10.87
CA TYR A 140 -1.04 7.12 -11.77
C TYR A 140 -2.34 7.49 -12.49
N MET A 141 -2.76 8.75 -12.38
CA MET A 141 -4.00 9.24 -13.00
C MET A 141 -3.77 9.52 -14.47
N GLU A 142 -3.74 8.45 -15.27
CA GLU A 142 -3.51 8.53 -16.72
C GLU A 142 -4.53 9.44 -17.41
N GLN A 143 -4.04 10.31 -18.31
CA GLN A 143 -4.88 11.35 -18.88
C GLN A 143 -5.99 10.79 -19.78
N ASP A 144 -5.66 9.84 -20.62
CA ASP A 144 -6.55 9.29 -21.64
C ASP A 144 -7.14 7.91 -21.29
N PHE A 145 -6.99 7.49 -20.01
CA PHE A 145 -7.53 6.21 -19.57
C PHE A 145 -9.07 6.22 -19.61
N PRO A 146 -9.69 5.26 -20.32
CA PRO A 146 -11.15 5.23 -20.51
C PRO A 146 -11.85 4.64 -19.27
N PHE A 147 -11.64 5.23 -18.10
CA PHE A 147 -12.16 4.74 -16.80
C PHE A 147 -13.70 4.62 -16.76
N SER A 148 -14.41 5.36 -17.61
CA SER A 148 -15.87 5.31 -17.71
C SER A 148 -16.41 3.91 -18.01
N ASN A 149 -15.64 3.09 -18.72
CA ASN A 149 -16.01 1.72 -19.06
C ASN A 149 -15.96 0.78 -17.84
N LEU A 150 -15.13 1.10 -16.86
CA LEU A 150 -14.99 0.30 -15.63
C LEU A 150 -16.01 0.68 -14.55
N ILE A 151 -16.58 1.89 -14.62
CA ILE A 151 -17.45 2.40 -13.57
C ILE A 151 -18.61 1.43 -13.24
N PRO A 152 -19.38 0.90 -14.22
CA PRO A 152 -20.51 0.01 -13.91
C PRO A 152 -20.09 -1.32 -13.28
N GLU A 153 -18.87 -1.78 -13.55
CA GLU A 153 -18.36 -3.08 -13.10
C GLU A 153 -17.85 -3.02 -11.65
N VAL A 154 -17.32 -1.85 -11.23
CA VAL A 154 -16.56 -1.74 -9.97
C VAL A 154 -17.22 -0.86 -8.92
N PHE A 155 -18.29 -0.13 -9.25
CA PHE A 155 -18.95 0.80 -8.34
C PHE A 155 -20.44 0.56 -8.21
N GLU A 156 -20.99 0.86 -7.04
CA GLU A 156 -22.41 0.89 -6.75
C GLU A 156 -23.06 2.18 -7.28
N GLU A 157 -24.39 2.20 -7.42
CA GLU A 157 -25.16 3.31 -7.99
C GLU A 157 -24.89 4.66 -7.31
N ARG A 158 -24.74 4.65 -5.98
CA ARG A 158 -24.40 5.85 -5.20
C ARG A 158 -23.03 6.42 -5.56
N GLU A 159 -22.06 5.54 -5.76
CA GLU A 159 -20.69 5.88 -6.12
C GLU A 159 -20.61 6.38 -7.57
N ILE A 160 -21.35 5.70 -8.47
CA ILE A 160 -21.50 6.09 -9.88
C ILE A 160 -22.08 7.50 -9.97
N THR A 161 -23.17 7.76 -9.26
CA THR A 161 -23.81 9.08 -9.22
C THR A 161 -22.84 10.16 -8.70
N ALA A 162 -22.08 9.87 -7.66
CA ALA A 162 -21.08 10.79 -7.14
C ALA A 162 -19.99 11.11 -8.17
N ILE A 163 -19.48 10.10 -8.88
CA ILE A 163 -18.47 10.30 -9.94
C ILE A 163 -19.05 11.13 -11.09
N GLN A 164 -20.27 10.82 -11.54
CA GLN A 164 -20.91 11.50 -12.66
C GLN A 164 -21.18 12.98 -12.38
N ASN A 165 -21.51 13.33 -11.13
CA ASN A 165 -21.80 14.69 -10.68
C ASN A 165 -20.54 15.45 -10.23
N SER A 166 -19.37 14.83 -10.19
CA SER A 166 -18.12 15.49 -9.80
C SER A 166 -17.63 16.46 -10.87
N ASN A 167 -17.08 17.59 -10.43
CA ASN A 167 -16.34 18.52 -11.29
C ASN A 167 -15.02 17.93 -11.79
N ASP A 168 -14.44 16.97 -11.04
CA ASP A 168 -13.24 16.23 -11.43
C ASP A 168 -13.54 14.72 -11.32
N LYS A 169 -14.21 14.21 -12.35
CA LYS A 169 -14.66 12.81 -12.43
C LYS A 169 -13.49 11.83 -12.38
N LYS A 170 -12.40 12.16 -13.07
CA LYS A 170 -11.22 11.30 -13.12
C LYS A 170 -10.57 11.18 -11.74
N ARG A 171 -10.33 12.29 -11.07
CA ARG A 171 -9.75 12.29 -9.74
C ARG A 171 -10.62 11.53 -8.73
N LEU A 172 -11.95 11.70 -8.80
CA LEU A 172 -12.88 10.99 -7.93
C LEU A 172 -12.91 9.50 -8.21
N PHE A 173 -12.86 9.10 -9.52
CA PHE A 173 -12.72 7.69 -9.90
C PHE A 173 -11.47 7.06 -9.26
N TYR A 174 -10.28 7.66 -9.45
CA TYR A 174 -9.03 7.14 -8.88
C TYR A 174 -9.04 7.15 -7.34
N SER A 175 -9.67 8.15 -6.73
CA SER A 175 -9.85 8.20 -5.28
C SER A 175 -10.66 7.01 -4.76
N TYR A 176 -11.77 6.68 -5.42
CA TYR A 176 -12.65 5.58 -5.04
C TYR A 176 -12.02 4.20 -5.37
N TRP A 177 -11.38 4.09 -6.52
CA TRP A 177 -10.64 2.90 -6.92
C TRP A 177 -9.55 2.55 -5.90
N THR A 178 -8.66 3.49 -5.60
CA THR A 178 -7.55 3.26 -4.67
C THR A 178 -8.04 2.92 -3.25
N ARG A 179 -9.19 3.47 -2.80
CA ARG A 179 -9.80 3.11 -1.51
C ARG A 179 -10.21 1.64 -1.47
N LYS A 180 -10.92 1.17 -2.50
CA LYS A 180 -11.35 -0.24 -2.61
C LYS A 180 -10.15 -1.17 -2.68
N GLU A 181 -9.16 -0.85 -3.52
CA GLU A 181 -7.92 -1.62 -3.65
C GLU A 181 -7.13 -1.67 -2.34
N ALA A 182 -6.92 -0.54 -1.68
CA ALA A 182 -6.22 -0.51 -0.39
C ALA A 182 -6.94 -1.38 0.65
N PHE A 183 -8.27 -1.33 0.70
CA PHE A 183 -9.05 -2.14 1.62
C PHE A 183 -8.92 -3.64 1.33
N VAL A 184 -9.08 -4.05 0.07
CA VAL A 184 -8.93 -5.45 -0.36
C VAL A 184 -7.52 -5.98 -0.12
N LYS A 185 -6.48 -5.17 -0.38
CA LYS A 185 -5.08 -5.49 -0.04
C LYS A 185 -4.89 -5.61 1.47
N GLY A 186 -5.59 -4.78 2.24
CA GLY A 186 -5.62 -4.89 3.70
C GLY A 186 -6.18 -6.24 4.15
N LEU A 187 -7.34 -6.60 3.66
CA LEU A 187 -7.99 -7.90 3.93
C LEU A 187 -7.17 -9.08 3.42
N GLY A 188 -6.38 -8.89 2.36
CA GLY A 188 -5.63 -9.98 1.71
C GLY A 188 -6.51 -10.93 0.89
N THR A 189 -7.69 -10.50 0.46
CA THR A 189 -8.68 -11.33 -0.27
C THR A 189 -8.55 -11.24 -1.79
N GLY A 190 -7.78 -10.27 -2.31
CA GLY A 190 -7.73 -9.98 -3.74
C GLY A 190 -9.06 -9.42 -4.29
N ILE A 191 -9.05 -8.98 -5.54
CA ILE A 191 -10.28 -8.56 -6.23
C ILE A 191 -11.15 -9.80 -6.47
N ASN A 192 -12.41 -9.74 -6.05
CA ASN A 192 -13.40 -10.80 -6.19
C ASN A 192 -14.78 -10.18 -6.47
N ASP A 193 -15.82 -11.02 -6.54
CA ASP A 193 -17.21 -10.60 -6.84
C ASP A 193 -17.77 -9.57 -5.85
N ASN A 194 -17.20 -9.50 -4.64
CA ASN A 194 -17.62 -8.53 -3.62
C ASN A 194 -16.95 -7.15 -3.78
N PHE A 195 -15.97 -6.98 -4.67
CA PHE A 195 -15.22 -5.74 -4.84
C PHE A 195 -16.14 -4.53 -5.11
N LYS A 196 -17.16 -4.72 -5.95
CA LYS A 196 -18.16 -3.70 -6.26
C LYS A 196 -18.89 -3.21 -5.02
N HIS A 197 -19.19 -4.10 -4.07
CA HIS A 197 -19.99 -3.85 -2.87
C HIS A 197 -19.20 -3.21 -1.72
N ILE A 198 -17.88 -3.06 -1.86
CA ILE A 198 -17.05 -2.36 -0.86
C ILE A 198 -17.36 -0.87 -0.91
N PRO A 199 -17.83 -0.25 0.20
CA PRO A 199 -18.09 1.19 0.22
C PRO A 199 -16.80 1.99 -0.01
N CYS A 200 -16.90 3.11 -0.75
CA CYS A 200 -15.76 4.00 -0.98
C CYS A 200 -16.09 5.51 -0.86
N VAL A 201 -17.34 5.86 -0.59
CA VAL A 201 -17.76 7.25 -0.32
C VAL A 201 -17.36 7.65 1.11
N ASP A 202 -17.05 8.92 1.33
CA ASP A 202 -16.74 9.44 2.67
C ASP A 202 -17.87 9.17 3.68
N GLY A 203 -17.49 8.82 4.89
CA GLY A 203 -18.40 8.55 6.00
C GLY A 203 -18.16 7.21 6.70
N GLU A 204 -19.05 6.88 7.62
CA GLU A 204 -19.07 5.60 8.33
C GLU A 204 -20.00 4.61 7.63
N HIS A 205 -19.51 3.42 7.35
CA HIS A 205 -20.24 2.35 6.70
C HIS A 205 -20.20 1.09 7.57
N SER A 206 -21.29 0.31 7.51
CA SER A 206 -21.29 -1.04 8.04
C SER A 206 -20.89 -2.01 6.94
N ILE A 207 -19.92 -2.88 7.23
CA ILE A 207 -19.49 -3.94 6.33
C ILE A 207 -19.83 -5.30 6.93
N ASP A 208 -20.24 -6.24 6.08
CA ASP A 208 -20.49 -7.60 6.51
C ASP A 208 -19.17 -8.25 6.99
N VAL A 209 -19.23 -8.92 8.14
CA VAL A 209 -18.06 -9.65 8.69
C VAL A 209 -17.61 -10.76 7.73
N ALA A 210 -18.50 -11.28 6.88
CA ALA A 210 -18.13 -12.20 5.82
C ALA A 210 -17.12 -11.60 4.80
N LEU A 211 -17.08 -10.26 4.66
CA LEU A 211 -16.12 -9.56 3.83
C LEU A 211 -14.78 -9.35 4.53
N SER A 212 -14.76 -9.23 5.86
CA SER A 212 -13.56 -8.86 6.62
C SER A 212 -12.92 -10.03 7.37
N GLU A 213 -13.57 -11.22 7.41
CA GLU A 213 -13.18 -12.39 8.21
C GLU A 213 -12.95 -12.10 9.71
N ASN A 214 -12.83 -10.83 10.08
CA ASN A 214 -12.60 -10.31 11.43
C ASN A 214 -13.63 -9.24 11.77
N LYS A 215 -13.95 -9.14 13.08
CA LYS A 215 -14.85 -8.08 13.62
C LYS A 215 -14.16 -6.74 13.82
N GLU A 216 -12.96 -6.57 13.27
CA GLU A 216 -12.17 -5.36 13.46
C GLU A 216 -12.72 -4.20 12.61
N ASN A 217 -12.61 -3.01 13.18
CA ASN A 217 -12.95 -1.79 12.46
C ASN A 217 -11.81 -1.38 11.53
N TRP A 218 -12.16 -0.79 10.39
CA TRP A 218 -11.23 -0.34 9.39
C TRP A 218 -11.36 1.16 9.15
N HIS A 219 -10.24 1.80 8.91
CA HIS A 219 -10.20 3.16 8.40
C HIS A 219 -9.49 3.20 7.04
N VAL A 220 -10.12 3.86 6.09
CA VAL A 220 -9.55 4.09 4.75
C VAL A 220 -9.43 5.58 4.52
N CYS A 221 -8.28 6.03 4.09
CA CYS A 221 -8.08 7.41 3.69
C CYS A 221 -7.19 7.54 2.45
N ASN A 222 -7.49 8.57 1.64
CA ASN A 222 -6.64 8.91 0.50
C ASN A 222 -5.44 9.76 0.93
N PHE A 223 -4.42 9.68 0.09
CA PHE A 223 -3.30 10.63 0.10
C PHE A 223 -2.89 10.96 -1.34
N ASN A 224 -2.32 12.14 -1.53
CA ASN A 224 -1.70 12.52 -2.79
C ASN A 224 -0.19 12.39 -2.65
N LEU A 225 0.42 11.55 -3.48
CA LEU A 225 1.87 11.50 -3.55
C LEU A 225 2.40 12.69 -4.37
N SER A 226 1.73 12.98 -5.49
CA SER A 226 1.90 14.18 -6.31
C SER A 226 0.57 14.55 -6.99
N ASP A 227 0.57 15.55 -7.86
CA ASP A 227 -0.64 15.96 -8.61
C ASP A 227 -1.16 14.87 -9.56
N HIS A 228 -0.29 13.95 -9.96
CA HIS A 228 -0.61 12.86 -10.90
C HIS A 228 -0.78 11.49 -10.23
N TYR A 229 -0.56 11.37 -8.93
CA TYR A 229 -0.64 10.10 -8.23
C TYR A 229 -1.60 10.17 -7.05
N MET A 230 -2.66 9.39 -7.15
CA MET A 230 -3.63 9.16 -6.09
C MET A 230 -3.29 7.87 -5.35
N GLY A 231 -3.27 7.93 -4.03
CA GLY A 231 -3.12 6.74 -3.20
C GLY A 231 -4.19 6.64 -2.14
N ALA A 232 -4.32 5.47 -1.57
CA ALA A 232 -5.11 5.22 -0.38
C ALA A 232 -4.42 4.23 0.55
N ILE A 233 -4.67 4.38 1.84
CA ILE A 233 -4.26 3.47 2.90
C ILE A 233 -5.49 2.98 3.65
N ALA A 234 -5.58 1.69 3.88
CA ALA A 234 -6.56 1.03 4.74
C ALA A 234 -5.84 0.39 5.91
N CYS A 235 -6.34 0.56 7.13
CA CYS A 235 -5.74 -0.04 8.32
C CYS A 235 -6.82 -0.44 9.33
N GLU A 236 -6.64 -1.60 9.96
CA GLU A 236 -7.40 -2.01 11.14
C GLU A 236 -7.08 -1.09 12.32
N PHE A 237 -8.10 -0.68 13.09
CA PHE A 237 -7.83 0.15 14.26
C PHE A 237 -9.01 0.28 15.22
N SER A 238 -8.71 0.76 16.44
CA SER A 238 -9.69 1.06 17.48
C SER A 238 -10.04 2.55 17.60
N SER A 239 -9.28 3.45 16.96
CA SER A 239 -9.50 4.90 16.94
C SER A 239 -8.90 5.55 15.69
N PRO A 240 -9.39 6.71 15.21
CA PRO A 240 -8.89 7.35 14.00
C PRO A 240 -7.38 7.58 14.03
N PHE A 241 -6.64 7.02 13.08
CA PHE A 241 -5.17 7.06 13.01
C PHE A 241 -4.59 8.33 12.39
N SER A 242 -5.44 9.29 12.12
CA SER A 242 -5.13 10.50 11.39
C SER A 242 -3.87 11.27 11.83
N LYS A 243 -3.45 11.12 13.06
CA LYS A 243 -2.30 11.88 13.60
C LYS A 243 -0.95 11.17 13.44
N ASN A 244 -0.93 9.86 13.21
CA ASN A 244 0.28 9.03 13.27
C ASN A 244 0.72 8.47 11.91
N ALA A 245 0.06 8.87 10.82
CA ALA A 245 0.47 8.46 9.48
C ALA A 245 1.49 9.44 8.90
N VAL A 246 2.62 8.93 8.43
CA VAL A 246 3.72 9.72 7.86
C VAL A 246 4.20 9.09 6.58
N ILE A 247 4.39 9.90 5.52
CA ILE A 247 5.06 9.49 4.29
C ILE A 247 6.51 9.95 4.34
N TYR A 248 7.42 9.01 4.20
CA TYR A 248 8.84 9.23 4.08
C TYR A 248 9.30 9.05 2.62
N THR A 249 10.15 9.93 2.14
CA THR A 249 10.88 9.72 0.88
C THR A 249 12.12 8.90 1.17
N VAL A 250 12.29 7.77 0.48
CA VAL A 250 13.46 6.90 0.63
C VAL A 250 14.67 7.57 -0.03
N PRO A 251 15.85 7.63 0.64
CA PRO A 251 17.04 8.21 0.05
C PRO A 251 17.58 7.34 -1.10
N ASN A 252 17.97 7.97 -2.20
CA ASN A 252 18.55 7.33 -3.37
C ASN A 252 20.09 7.26 -3.31
N ASP A 253 20.60 6.87 -2.16
CA ASP A 253 22.03 6.71 -1.87
C ASP A 253 22.28 5.42 -1.09
N MET A 254 23.23 4.58 -1.56
CA MET A 254 23.53 3.28 -0.95
C MET A 254 24.08 3.40 0.47
N ASN A 255 24.84 4.46 0.79
CA ASN A 255 25.37 4.63 2.15
C ASN A 255 24.22 4.97 3.11
N ALA A 256 23.30 5.82 2.67
CA ALA A 256 22.11 6.13 3.44
C ALA A 256 21.22 4.89 3.66
N LEU A 257 21.00 4.07 2.63
CA LEU A 257 20.25 2.82 2.74
C LEU A 257 20.94 1.82 3.68
N ARG A 258 22.26 1.68 3.60
CA ARG A 258 23.04 0.81 4.52
C ARG A 258 22.97 1.28 5.97
N LYS A 259 22.98 2.59 6.22
CA LYS A 259 22.79 3.15 7.58
C LYS A 259 21.44 2.76 8.19
N MET A 260 20.36 2.66 7.40
CA MET A 260 19.04 2.26 7.90
C MET A 260 19.06 0.88 8.57
N ILE A 261 19.90 -0.05 8.13
CA ILE A 261 19.96 -1.43 8.64
C ILE A 261 21.05 -1.67 9.67
N ASN A 262 21.98 -0.73 9.82
CA ASN A 262 23.11 -0.84 10.77
C ASN A 262 22.85 -0.09 12.10
N ASN A 263 21.73 0.63 12.19
CA ASN A 263 21.23 1.27 13.41
C ASN A 263 20.20 0.35 14.08
#